data_6ea32753228c9f30a71523eba92b1231
#
_entry.id   6ea32753228c9f30a71523eba92b1231
#
_cell.length_a   1.000
_cell.length_b   1.000
_cell.length_c   1.000
_cell.angle_alpha   90.00
_cell.angle_beta   90.00
_cell.angle_gamma   90.00
#
_symmetry.space_group_name_H-M   'P 1'
#
loop_
_entity.id
_entity.type
_entity.pdbx_description
1 polymer ?
#
loop_
_entity_poly.entity_id
_entity_poly.type
_entity_poly.pdbx_seq_one_letter_code
_entity_poly.pdbx_strand_id
1 'polypeptide(L)'
;MPLLAILVASCSKISPNGELITQTRTFSGSVDELLVSSGFVVECDNTLEAGTIDITTNSNIMQYVITEVKGDALCISMKGSFPYNKITLKARISPDIFNHFALSGGSELYLSNAEREELELDASGGSKLYLNNITTKELEIDASGGSKIRIDGLETEEFTADASGGSEIEANGKCYDLEATLTGGSKMLGQKLTTENVEAMMNGGSKMYIDVINSIIYDGSGGSQLYYTGEPAKVHVQTSGGSELIKG
;
A
#
# COMPACT_ATOMS: atom_id res chain seq x y z
N MET A 1 -25.79 -34.48 40.92
CA MET A 1 -25.74 -33.77 39.66
C MET A 1 -24.83 -32.54 39.83
N PRO A 2 -23.65 -32.46 39.18
CA PRO A 2 -22.83 -31.27 39.27
C PRO A 2 -23.38 -30.18 38.34
N LEU A 3 -23.58 -29.01 38.89
CA LEU A 3 -24.00 -27.79 38.22
C LEU A 3 -22.84 -27.30 37.33
N LEU A 4 -22.96 -27.42 36.04
CA LEU A 4 -22.00 -26.86 35.06
C LEU A 4 -22.18 -25.34 35.00
N ALA A 5 -21.30 -24.61 35.65
CA ALA A 5 -21.25 -23.16 35.57
C ALA A 5 -20.72 -22.80 34.17
N ILE A 6 -21.62 -22.34 33.30
CA ILE A 6 -21.22 -21.74 31.99
C ILE A 6 -20.64 -20.36 32.32
N LEU A 7 -19.34 -20.25 32.30
CA LEU A 7 -18.64 -18.95 32.26
C LEU A 7 -18.96 -18.28 30.91
N VAL A 8 -19.96 -17.41 30.87
CA VAL A 8 -20.18 -16.49 29.79
C VAL A 8 -19.07 -15.43 29.90
N ALA A 9 -18.02 -15.56 29.12
CA ALA A 9 -17.04 -14.49 28.94
C ALA A 9 -17.77 -13.32 28.24
N SER A 10 -18.20 -12.35 29.04
CA SER A 10 -18.69 -11.08 28.55
C SER A 10 -17.54 -10.39 27.84
N CYS A 11 -17.52 -10.42 26.53
CA CYS A 11 -16.68 -9.56 25.71
C CYS A 11 -17.21 -8.14 25.91
N SER A 12 -16.73 -7.44 26.92
CA SER A 12 -17.08 -6.05 27.16
C SER A 12 -16.49 -5.23 26.00
N LYS A 13 -17.35 -4.84 25.06
CA LYS A 13 -16.95 -3.93 23.97
C LYS A 13 -16.55 -2.60 24.60
N ILE A 14 -15.26 -2.31 24.61
CA ILE A 14 -14.74 -1.01 25.01
C ILE A 14 -15.15 -0.01 23.93
N SER A 15 -15.97 0.97 24.29
CA SER A 15 -16.33 2.05 23.39
C SER A 15 -15.34 3.20 23.52
N PRO A 16 -14.80 3.70 22.40
CA PRO A 16 -13.94 4.88 22.42
C PRO A 16 -14.73 6.07 23.02
N ASN A 17 -14.18 6.66 24.07
CA ASN A 17 -14.71 7.85 24.72
C ASN A 17 -13.53 8.66 25.29
N GLY A 18 -13.81 9.83 25.81
CA GLY A 18 -12.80 10.73 26.31
C GLY A 18 -12.20 11.62 25.23
N GLU A 19 -11.35 12.51 25.68
CA GLU A 19 -10.64 13.44 24.83
C GLU A 19 -9.62 12.74 23.95
N LEU A 20 -9.35 13.32 22.78
CA LEU A 20 -8.21 12.92 21.97
C LEU A 20 -6.93 13.39 22.65
N ILE A 21 -6.01 12.48 22.85
CA ILE A 21 -4.69 12.76 23.41
C ILE A 21 -3.62 12.30 22.44
N THR A 22 -2.49 13.00 22.45
CA THR A 22 -1.30 12.60 21.70
C THR A 22 -0.23 12.18 22.69
N GLN A 23 0.40 11.05 22.40
CA GLN A 23 1.53 10.52 23.15
C GLN A 23 2.72 10.32 22.22
N THR A 24 3.82 11.00 22.48
CA THR A 24 5.08 10.74 21.79
C THR A 24 5.72 9.49 22.39
N ARG A 25 6.13 8.57 21.54
CA ARG A 25 6.88 7.37 21.87
C ARG A 25 8.19 7.37 21.13
N THR A 26 9.20 6.78 21.72
CA THR A 26 10.51 6.61 21.10
C THR A 26 10.76 5.13 20.83
N PHE A 27 11.46 4.84 19.76
CA PHE A 27 11.94 3.52 19.45
C PHE A 27 13.43 3.60 19.09
N SER A 28 14.13 2.49 19.23
CA SER A 28 15.56 2.41 18.97
C SER A 28 15.88 1.10 18.27
N GLY A 29 16.94 1.09 17.50
CA GLY A 29 17.38 -0.05 16.70
C GLY A 29 17.53 0.36 15.24
N SER A 30 18.09 -0.54 14.43
CA SER A 30 18.08 -0.39 12.98
C SER A 30 16.71 -0.86 12.51
N VAL A 31 15.84 0.06 12.15
CA VAL A 31 14.52 -0.22 11.56
C VAL A 31 14.51 0.31 10.15
N ASP A 32 13.99 -0.48 9.22
CA ASP A 32 13.89 -0.20 7.80
C ASP A 32 12.45 -0.39 7.29
N GLU A 33 11.65 -1.12 8.05
CA GLU A 33 10.27 -1.47 7.72
C GLU A 33 9.27 -0.81 8.69
N LEU A 34 8.15 -0.31 8.17
CA LEU A 34 7.00 0.16 8.93
C LEU A 34 5.78 -0.71 8.68
N LEU A 35 5.41 -1.54 9.67
CA LEU A 35 4.21 -2.39 9.65
C LEU A 35 3.03 -1.71 10.33
N VAL A 36 1.97 -1.44 9.59
CA VAL A 36 0.78 -0.77 10.11
C VAL A 36 -0.46 -1.64 9.93
N SER A 37 -1.22 -1.81 10.99
CA SER A 37 -2.50 -2.54 10.92
C SER A 37 -3.57 -1.90 11.80
N SER A 38 -4.79 -2.47 11.76
CA SER A 38 -5.91 -2.08 12.62
C SER A 38 -6.55 -0.72 12.29
N GLY A 39 -6.39 -0.22 11.07
CA GLY A 39 -7.04 1.00 10.61
C GLY A 39 -6.39 2.30 11.08
N PHE A 40 -5.10 2.29 11.34
CA PHE A 40 -4.35 3.52 11.58
C PHE A 40 -4.25 4.39 10.33
N VAL A 41 -4.36 5.70 10.53
CA VAL A 41 -3.98 6.72 9.55
C VAL A 41 -2.59 7.23 9.92
N VAL A 42 -1.61 6.98 9.06
CA VAL A 42 -0.22 7.36 9.26
C VAL A 42 0.14 8.52 8.35
N GLU A 43 0.62 9.60 8.94
CA GLU A 43 1.15 10.77 8.25
C GLU A 43 2.67 10.79 8.39
N CYS A 44 3.39 10.70 7.28
CA CYS A 44 4.83 10.88 7.23
C CYS A 44 5.18 12.35 7.30
N ASP A 45 6.01 12.73 8.26
CA ASP A 45 6.36 14.11 8.55
C ASP A 45 7.87 14.27 8.77
N ASN A 46 8.55 14.85 7.79
CA ASN A 46 9.99 15.04 7.78
C ASN A 46 10.45 16.07 8.85
N THR A 47 9.52 16.71 9.57
CA THR A 47 9.87 17.61 10.69
C THR A 47 9.99 16.89 12.03
N LEU A 48 9.55 15.62 12.10
CA LEU A 48 9.72 14.79 13.29
C LEU A 48 11.14 14.24 13.38
N GLU A 49 11.62 14.14 14.61
CA GLU A 49 12.90 13.50 14.89
C GLU A 49 12.83 12.01 14.57
N ALA A 50 13.83 11.50 13.85
CA ALA A 50 13.94 10.07 13.58
C ALA A 50 13.98 9.26 14.89
N GLY A 51 13.31 8.11 14.90
CA GLY A 51 13.17 7.30 16.12
C GLY A 51 12.06 7.75 17.07
N THR A 52 11.22 8.71 16.63
CA THR A 52 10.02 9.11 17.37
C THR A 52 8.74 8.85 16.59
N ILE A 53 7.66 8.65 17.31
CA ILE A 53 6.32 8.50 16.78
C ILE A 53 5.30 9.19 17.68
N ASP A 54 4.45 10.01 17.11
CA ASP A 54 3.31 10.62 17.78
C ASP A 54 2.06 9.82 17.53
N ILE A 55 1.48 9.24 18.57
CA ILE A 55 0.22 8.49 18.51
C ILE A 55 -0.91 9.37 19.04
N THR A 56 -1.94 9.58 18.23
CA THR A 56 -3.16 10.30 18.65
C THR A 56 -4.37 9.39 18.62
N THR A 57 -5.03 9.24 19.77
CA THR A 57 -6.26 8.45 19.93
C THR A 57 -7.07 8.92 21.13
N ASN A 58 -8.25 8.33 21.34
CA ASN A 58 -9.05 8.58 22.52
C ASN A 58 -8.31 8.14 23.81
N SER A 59 -8.40 8.92 24.86
CA SER A 59 -7.62 8.70 26.10
C SER A 59 -7.79 7.31 26.72
N ASN A 60 -9.00 6.76 26.67
CA ASN A 60 -9.27 5.41 27.16
C ASN A 60 -8.80 4.28 26.23
N ILE A 61 -8.39 4.62 24.99
CA ILE A 61 -7.92 3.67 23.97
C ILE A 61 -6.40 3.59 23.95
N MET A 62 -5.69 4.64 24.33
CA MET A 62 -4.22 4.75 24.23
C MET A 62 -3.49 3.53 24.82
N GLN A 63 -3.99 2.96 25.91
CA GLN A 63 -3.40 1.77 26.56
C GLN A 63 -3.45 0.49 25.71
N TYR A 64 -4.24 0.47 24.63
CA TYR A 64 -4.38 -0.66 23.71
C TYR A 64 -3.57 -0.47 22.42
N VAL A 65 -2.97 0.69 22.21
CA VAL A 65 -2.10 0.92 21.07
C VAL A 65 -0.74 0.28 21.33
N ILE A 66 -0.35 -0.59 20.41
CA ILE A 66 0.94 -1.25 20.38
C ILE A 66 1.85 -0.50 19.41
N THR A 67 3.04 -0.14 19.89
CA THR A 67 4.17 0.30 19.08
C THR A 67 5.38 -0.48 19.58
N GLU A 68 5.90 -1.37 18.75
CA GLU A 68 7.01 -2.25 19.12
C GLU A 68 7.94 -2.49 17.94
N VAL A 69 9.22 -2.61 18.20
CA VAL A 69 10.21 -3.03 17.19
C VAL A 69 10.36 -4.54 17.26
N LYS A 70 10.22 -5.20 16.11
CA LYS A 70 10.39 -6.65 15.93
C LYS A 70 11.35 -6.89 14.76
N GLY A 71 12.57 -7.32 15.06
CA GLY A 71 13.61 -7.39 14.04
C GLY A 71 13.98 -5.99 13.57
N ASP A 72 13.83 -5.74 12.29
CA ASP A 72 14.01 -4.47 11.59
C ASP A 72 12.70 -3.71 11.33
N ALA A 73 11.56 -4.24 11.79
CA ALA A 73 10.25 -3.63 11.60
C ALA A 73 9.75 -2.86 12.82
N LEU A 74 9.26 -1.64 12.63
CA LEU A 74 8.41 -0.93 13.60
C LEU A 74 6.95 -1.29 13.36
N CYS A 75 6.33 -1.96 14.32
CA CYS A 75 4.94 -2.39 14.26
C CYS A 75 4.00 -1.40 14.97
N ILE A 76 2.96 -0.92 14.26
CA ILE A 76 1.88 -0.09 14.81
C ILE A 76 0.56 -0.87 14.68
N SER A 77 -0.06 -1.19 15.81
CA SER A 77 -1.29 -1.98 15.84
C SER A 77 -2.13 -1.76 17.09
N MET A 78 -3.24 -2.48 17.20
CA MET A 78 -4.14 -2.45 18.36
C MET A 78 -4.19 -3.81 19.05
N LYS A 79 -4.15 -3.82 20.37
CA LYS A 79 -4.47 -5.00 21.16
C LYS A 79 -5.98 -5.12 21.34
N GLY A 80 -6.59 -6.14 20.71
CA GLY A 80 -8.03 -6.40 20.78
C GLY A 80 -8.82 -5.85 19.60
N SER A 81 -10.14 -5.93 19.67
CA SER A 81 -11.07 -5.49 18.63
C SER A 81 -11.95 -4.36 19.14
N PHE A 82 -12.06 -3.30 18.37
CA PHE A 82 -12.81 -2.08 18.69
C PHE A 82 -13.80 -1.72 17.57
N PRO A 83 -14.91 -1.00 17.88
CA PRO A 83 -15.80 -0.49 16.86
C PRO A 83 -15.12 0.66 16.08
N TYR A 84 -14.74 0.41 14.86
CA TYR A 84 -13.97 1.33 13.99
C TYR A 84 -14.66 2.68 13.73
N ASN A 85 -15.98 2.74 13.76
CA ASN A 85 -16.75 3.95 13.42
C ASN A 85 -16.69 5.09 14.47
N LYS A 86 -16.01 4.86 15.60
CA LYS A 86 -15.92 5.83 16.70
C LYS A 86 -14.52 6.02 17.26
N ILE A 87 -13.54 5.32 16.71
CA ILE A 87 -12.16 5.38 17.17
C ILE A 87 -11.33 6.28 16.26
N THR A 88 -10.52 7.13 16.84
CA THR A 88 -9.46 7.84 16.13
C THR A 88 -8.15 7.11 16.34
N LEU A 89 -7.50 6.68 15.27
CA LEU A 89 -6.20 6.03 15.29
C LEU A 89 -5.30 6.77 14.31
N LYS A 90 -4.45 7.67 14.82
CA LYS A 90 -3.51 8.42 14.02
C LYS A 90 -2.10 8.23 14.52
N ALA A 91 -1.15 8.18 13.60
CA ALA A 91 0.26 8.21 13.89
C ALA A 91 0.95 9.25 12.99
N ARG A 92 1.94 9.96 13.53
CA ARG A 92 2.88 10.78 12.75
C ARG A 92 4.28 10.24 12.99
N ILE A 93 5.05 10.09 11.93
CA ILE A 93 6.37 9.48 11.98
C ILE A 93 7.30 10.11 10.94
N SER A 94 8.60 10.23 11.26
CA SER A 94 9.59 10.57 10.24
C SER A 94 9.77 9.40 9.27
N PRO A 95 9.61 9.61 7.96
CA PRO A 95 9.73 8.53 6.97
C PRO A 95 11.18 8.18 6.64
N ASP A 96 12.16 8.99 7.01
CA ASP A 96 13.51 8.97 6.44
C ASP A 96 14.29 7.67 6.65
N ILE A 97 13.88 6.88 7.63
CA ILE A 97 14.55 5.62 7.99
C ILE A 97 13.88 4.37 7.41
N PHE A 98 12.74 4.52 6.73
CA PHE A 98 11.99 3.37 6.21
C PHE A 98 12.07 3.32 4.69
N ASN A 99 12.46 2.19 4.14
CA ASN A 99 12.39 1.88 2.72
C ASN A 99 11.20 0.96 2.40
N HIS A 100 10.68 0.25 3.40
CA HIS A 100 9.53 -0.64 3.27
C HIS A 100 8.35 -0.18 4.13
N PHE A 101 7.16 -0.06 3.51
CA PHE A 101 5.89 0.29 4.17
C PHE A 101 4.84 -0.78 3.92
N ALA A 102 4.47 -1.56 4.92
CA ALA A 102 3.48 -2.62 4.81
C ALA A 102 2.20 -2.30 5.62
N LEU A 103 1.08 -2.18 4.90
CA LEU A 103 -0.21 -1.80 5.46
C LEU A 103 -1.25 -2.91 5.34
N SER A 104 -1.99 -3.13 6.43
CA SER A 104 -3.10 -4.09 6.46
C SER A 104 -4.30 -3.58 7.26
N GLY A 105 -5.41 -4.30 7.18
CA GLY A 105 -6.58 -4.05 8.03
C GLY A 105 -7.22 -2.68 7.88
N GLY A 106 -7.24 -2.13 6.68
CA GLY A 106 -7.86 -0.84 6.38
C GLY A 106 -7.07 0.38 6.85
N SER A 107 -5.77 0.24 7.04
CA SER A 107 -4.88 1.35 7.40
C SER A 107 -4.62 2.26 6.21
N GLU A 108 -4.26 3.51 6.49
CA GLU A 108 -3.94 4.52 5.48
C GLU A 108 -2.56 5.13 5.74
N LEU A 109 -1.77 5.36 4.68
CA LEU A 109 -0.46 6.03 4.74
C LEU A 109 -0.44 7.24 3.79
N TYR A 110 0.15 8.32 4.26
CA TYR A 110 0.44 9.52 3.47
C TYR A 110 1.94 9.80 3.50
N LEU A 111 2.60 9.64 2.35
CA LEU A 111 4.03 9.87 2.15
C LEU A 111 4.23 10.89 1.04
N SER A 112 5.03 11.92 1.28
CA SER A 112 5.31 12.95 0.29
C SER A 112 6.78 13.35 0.28
N ASN A 113 7.27 13.73 -0.90
CA ASN A 113 8.62 14.24 -1.12
C ASN A 113 9.70 13.27 -0.60
N ALA A 114 9.64 12.03 -1.04
CA ALA A 114 10.62 11.00 -0.70
C ALA A 114 11.57 10.76 -1.87
N GLU A 115 12.87 10.78 -1.58
CA GLU A 115 13.95 10.42 -2.48
C GLU A 115 14.71 9.24 -1.88
N ARG A 116 14.80 8.11 -2.63
CA ARG A 116 15.37 6.85 -2.15
C ARG A 116 16.05 6.09 -3.27
N GLU A 117 16.92 5.15 -2.93
CA GLU A 117 17.42 4.14 -3.88
C GLU A 117 16.34 3.10 -4.17
N GLU A 118 15.67 2.61 -3.14
CA GLU A 118 14.67 1.55 -3.17
C GLU A 118 13.47 1.92 -2.31
N LEU A 119 12.25 1.63 -2.78
CA LEU A 119 11.01 1.82 -2.04
C LEU A 119 10.08 0.63 -2.27
N GLU A 120 9.71 -0.06 -1.19
CA GLU A 120 8.79 -1.19 -1.19
C GLU A 120 7.48 -0.84 -0.49
N LEU A 121 6.36 -1.18 -1.11
CA LEU A 121 5.02 -0.81 -0.66
C LEU A 121 4.07 -2.01 -0.69
N ASP A 122 3.71 -2.52 0.48
CA ASP A 122 2.74 -3.59 0.65
C ASP A 122 1.39 -3.06 1.09
N ALA A 123 0.34 -3.41 0.38
CA ALA A 123 -1.02 -3.06 0.76
C ALA A 123 -1.96 -4.25 0.71
N SER A 124 -2.64 -4.53 1.81
CA SER A 124 -3.60 -5.62 1.89
C SER A 124 -4.87 -5.26 2.66
N GLY A 125 -5.91 -6.06 2.53
CA GLY A 125 -7.10 -5.99 3.38
C GLY A 125 -7.84 -4.64 3.35
N GLY A 126 -7.86 -3.94 2.22
CA GLY A 126 -8.55 -2.66 2.07
C GLY A 126 -7.76 -1.44 2.51
N SER A 127 -6.45 -1.58 2.68
CA SER A 127 -5.54 -0.48 3.01
C SER A 127 -5.37 0.50 1.86
N LYS A 128 -4.93 1.71 2.17
CA LYS A 128 -4.70 2.75 1.17
C LYS A 128 -3.37 3.44 1.40
N LEU A 129 -2.61 3.62 0.32
CA LEU A 129 -1.37 4.38 0.31
C LEU A 129 -1.52 5.56 -0.65
N TYR A 130 -1.15 6.74 -0.17
CA TYR A 130 -1.15 7.98 -0.93
C TYR A 130 0.26 8.56 -0.93
N LEU A 131 0.89 8.52 -2.09
CA LEU A 131 2.25 8.98 -2.29
C LEU A 131 2.25 10.20 -3.21
N ASN A 132 3.11 11.17 -2.92
CA ASN A 132 3.21 12.38 -3.72
C ASN A 132 4.67 12.82 -3.86
N ASN A 133 5.12 13.07 -5.08
CA ASN A 133 6.50 13.42 -5.42
C ASN A 133 7.51 12.39 -4.89
N ILE A 134 7.53 11.24 -5.53
CA ILE A 134 8.42 10.12 -5.19
C ILE A 134 9.48 9.98 -6.28
N THR A 135 10.73 10.03 -5.87
CA THR A 135 11.90 9.75 -6.72
C THR A 135 12.63 8.55 -6.14
N THR A 136 12.79 7.50 -6.93
CA THR A 136 13.50 6.30 -6.52
C THR A 136 14.15 5.63 -7.74
N LYS A 137 15.14 4.76 -7.53
CA LYS A 137 15.64 3.92 -8.63
C LYS A 137 14.74 2.71 -8.82
N GLU A 138 14.40 2.04 -7.72
CA GLU A 138 13.56 0.85 -7.73
C GLU A 138 12.31 1.11 -6.90
N LEU A 139 11.13 0.85 -7.48
CA LEU A 139 9.85 0.85 -6.80
C LEU A 139 9.22 -0.53 -6.92
N GLU A 140 8.94 -1.16 -5.78
CA GLU A 140 8.20 -2.42 -5.72
C GLU A 140 6.86 -2.21 -5.03
N ILE A 141 5.79 -2.75 -5.62
CA ILE A 141 4.43 -2.65 -5.07
C ILE A 141 3.73 -3.99 -5.09
N ASP A 142 3.35 -4.45 -3.90
CA ASP A 142 2.45 -5.59 -3.70
C ASP A 142 1.08 -5.13 -3.21
N ALA A 143 0.06 -5.25 -4.07
CA ALA A 143 -1.30 -4.86 -3.75
C ALA A 143 -2.27 -6.05 -3.78
N SER A 144 -2.94 -6.32 -2.68
CA SER A 144 -3.87 -7.45 -2.59
C SER A 144 -5.20 -7.12 -1.91
N GLY A 145 -6.16 -8.02 -2.05
CA GLY A 145 -7.49 -7.85 -1.45
C GLY A 145 -8.27 -6.75 -2.14
N GLY A 146 -8.62 -5.70 -1.44
CA GLY A 146 -9.28 -4.51 -1.99
C GLY A 146 -8.48 -3.24 -1.73
N SER A 147 -7.17 -3.35 -1.65
CA SER A 147 -6.27 -2.23 -1.37
C SER A 147 -6.18 -1.25 -2.53
N LYS A 148 -5.77 -0.02 -2.20
CA LYS A 148 -5.56 1.03 -3.20
C LYS A 148 -4.26 1.75 -2.95
N ILE A 149 -3.46 1.90 -4.01
CA ILE A 149 -2.23 2.66 -4.00
C ILE A 149 -2.34 3.75 -5.06
N ARG A 150 -2.08 4.98 -4.65
CA ARG A 150 -2.06 6.13 -5.55
C ARG A 150 -0.74 6.87 -5.42
N ILE A 151 -0.08 7.08 -6.55
CA ILE A 151 1.19 7.80 -6.65
C ILE A 151 1.03 8.96 -7.62
N ASP A 152 1.16 10.17 -7.10
CA ASP A 152 1.16 11.41 -7.87
C ASP A 152 2.59 11.95 -7.96
N GLY A 153 3.16 12.05 -9.17
CA GLY A 153 4.51 12.55 -9.40
C GLY A 153 5.60 11.52 -9.10
N LEU A 154 5.51 10.35 -9.75
CA LEU A 154 6.56 9.33 -9.71
C LEU A 154 7.68 9.64 -10.70
N GLU A 155 8.93 9.45 -10.26
CA GLU A 155 10.10 9.39 -11.12
C GLU A 155 10.95 8.19 -10.68
N THR A 156 11.02 7.14 -11.52
CA THR A 156 11.72 5.89 -11.21
C THR A 156 12.38 5.27 -12.45
N GLU A 157 13.47 4.54 -12.23
CA GLU A 157 14.11 3.73 -13.27
C GLU A 157 13.36 2.40 -13.46
N GLU A 158 13.14 1.67 -12.39
CA GLU A 158 12.46 0.37 -12.38
C GLU A 158 11.22 0.41 -11.51
N PHE A 159 10.11 -0.13 -12.02
CA PHE A 159 8.86 -0.25 -11.31
C PHE A 159 8.29 -1.66 -11.43
N THR A 160 8.26 -2.40 -10.35
CA THR A 160 7.57 -3.70 -10.24
C THR A 160 6.22 -3.51 -9.57
N ALA A 161 5.14 -3.97 -10.23
CA ALA A 161 3.78 -3.78 -9.76
C ALA A 161 3.00 -5.09 -9.76
N ASP A 162 2.87 -5.73 -8.60
CA ASP A 162 2.09 -6.93 -8.39
C ASP A 162 0.72 -6.61 -7.79
N ALA A 163 -0.35 -6.93 -8.51
CA ALA A 163 -1.70 -6.64 -8.06
C ALA A 163 -2.63 -7.85 -8.19
N SER A 164 -3.34 -8.15 -7.11
CA SER A 164 -4.24 -9.30 -7.05
C SER A 164 -5.59 -8.99 -6.40
N GLY A 165 -6.55 -9.88 -6.62
CA GLY A 165 -7.89 -9.74 -6.05
C GLY A 165 -8.67 -8.59 -6.69
N GLY A 166 -9.04 -7.59 -5.93
CA GLY A 166 -9.72 -6.37 -6.40
C GLY A 166 -8.92 -5.10 -6.15
N SER A 167 -7.61 -5.21 -6.04
CA SER A 167 -6.72 -4.07 -5.77
C SER A 167 -6.57 -3.13 -6.96
N GLU A 168 -6.20 -1.90 -6.66
CA GLU A 168 -6.05 -0.84 -7.65
C GLU A 168 -4.75 -0.06 -7.39
N ILE A 169 -3.90 0.04 -8.42
CA ILE A 169 -2.70 0.86 -8.43
C ILE A 169 -2.93 1.99 -9.43
N GLU A 170 -2.90 3.23 -8.98
CA GLU A 170 -2.93 4.44 -9.82
C GLU A 170 -1.57 5.13 -9.71
N ALA A 171 -0.90 5.33 -10.84
CA ALA A 171 0.39 6.02 -10.89
C ALA A 171 0.42 7.04 -12.02
N ASN A 172 1.03 8.20 -11.73
CA ASN A 172 1.34 9.19 -12.75
C ASN A 172 2.78 9.71 -12.58
N GLY A 173 3.39 10.13 -13.68
CA GLY A 173 4.77 10.60 -13.71
C GLY A 173 5.59 9.91 -14.79
N LYS A 174 6.76 9.41 -14.46
CA LYS A 174 7.68 8.76 -15.39
C LYS A 174 8.29 7.50 -14.79
N CYS A 175 8.41 6.49 -15.64
CA CYS A 175 9.09 5.24 -15.34
C CYS A 175 9.92 4.82 -16.56
N TYR A 176 11.10 4.24 -16.35
CA TYR A 176 11.85 3.72 -17.49
C TYR A 176 11.38 2.30 -17.84
N ASP A 177 11.54 1.36 -16.92
CA ASP A 177 11.09 -0.02 -17.08
C ASP A 177 9.96 -0.35 -16.11
N LEU A 178 8.83 -0.86 -16.64
CA LEU A 178 7.68 -1.31 -15.85
C LEU A 178 7.48 -2.82 -16.05
N GLU A 179 7.57 -3.59 -14.97
CA GLU A 179 7.10 -4.96 -14.91
C GLU A 179 5.82 -5.04 -14.09
N ALA A 180 4.75 -5.61 -14.67
CA ALA A 180 3.45 -5.68 -14.02
C ALA A 180 2.84 -7.07 -14.07
N THR A 181 2.51 -7.63 -12.89
CA THR A 181 1.74 -8.87 -12.74
C THR A 181 0.36 -8.57 -12.18
N LEU A 182 -0.68 -8.65 -13.03
CA LEU A 182 -2.05 -8.34 -12.63
C LEU A 182 -2.95 -9.57 -12.68
N THR A 183 -3.57 -9.91 -11.54
CA THR A 183 -4.41 -11.11 -11.44
C THR A 183 -5.80 -10.84 -10.85
N GLY A 184 -6.74 -11.70 -11.16
CA GLY A 184 -8.10 -11.61 -10.63
C GLY A 184 -8.89 -10.45 -11.25
N GLY A 185 -9.32 -9.50 -10.45
CA GLY A 185 -10.02 -8.28 -10.89
C GLY A 185 -9.23 -7.00 -10.64
N SER A 186 -7.92 -7.10 -10.49
CA SER A 186 -7.04 -5.97 -10.19
C SER A 186 -6.93 -4.99 -11.36
N LYS A 187 -6.53 -3.77 -11.04
CA LYS A 187 -6.38 -2.70 -12.03
C LYS A 187 -5.11 -1.91 -11.80
N MET A 188 -4.46 -1.55 -12.92
CA MET A 188 -3.42 -0.54 -12.94
C MET A 188 -3.85 0.63 -13.84
N LEU A 189 -3.88 1.82 -13.26
CA LEU A 189 -4.30 3.07 -13.90
C LEU A 189 -3.08 3.97 -14.10
N GLY A 190 -2.35 3.73 -15.18
CA GLY A 190 -1.12 4.44 -15.56
C GLY A 190 -1.27 5.31 -16.81
N GLN A 191 -2.49 5.80 -17.14
CA GLN A 191 -2.69 6.64 -18.35
C GLN A 191 -1.85 7.93 -18.37
N LYS A 192 -1.35 8.34 -17.20
CA LYS A 192 -0.48 9.51 -17.03
C LYS A 192 0.92 9.13 -16.54
N LEU A 193 1.25 7.86 -16.56
CA LEU A 193 2.57 7.33 -16.33
C LEU A 193 3.23 7.06 -17.67
N THR A 194 4.16 7.92 -18.07
CA THR A 194 4.92 7.72 -19.29
C THR A 194 6.03 6.73 -19.06
N THR A 195 6.02 5.64 -19.81
CA THR A 195 6.92 4.49 -19.61
C THR A 195 7.69 4.20 -20.90
N GLU A 196 9.01 3.96 -20.80
CA GLU A 196 9.79 3.55 -21.96
C GLU A 196 9.46 2.11 -22.37
N ASN A 197 9.54 1.16 -21.44
CA ASN A 197 9.32 -0.25 -21.69
C ASN A 197 8.32 -0.83 -20.69
N VAL A 198 7.45 -1.71 -21.18
CA VAL A 198 6.44 -2.41 -20.37
C VAL A 198 6.53 -3.90 -20.64
N GLU A 199 6.65 -4.68 -19.55
CA GLU A 199 6.42 -6.12 -19.53
C GLU A 199 5.22 -6.40 -18.62
N ALA A 200 4.15 -6.97 -19.18
CA ALA A 200 2.91 -7.19 -18.45
C ALA A 200 2.44 -8.64 -18.56
N MET A 201 2.34 -9.31 -17.43
CA MET A 201 1.72 -10.63 -17.26
C MET A 201 0.34 -10.46 -16.63
N MET A 202 -0.72 -10.77 -17.37
CA MET A 202 -2.07 -10.47 -16.89
C MET A 202 -3.01 -11.66 -17.03
N ASN A 203 -3.80 -11.93 -15.98
CA ASN A 203 -4.79 -12.97 -16.04
C ASN A 203 -6.11 -12.62 -15.33
N GLY A 204 -7.12 -13.45 -15.56
CA GLY A 204 -8.46 -13.25 -15.01
C GLY A 204 -9.18 -12.09 -15.70
N GLY A 205 -9.78 -11.19 -14.93
CA GLY A 205 -10.46 -9.98 -15.43
C GLY A 205 -9.65 -8.69 -15.18
N SER A 206 -8.34 -8.80 -15.06
CA SER A 206 -7.47 -7.66 -14.75
C SER A 206 -7.40 -6.66 -15.90
N LYS A 207 -7.14 -5.40 -15.56
CA LYS A 207 -7.05 -4.31 -16.54
C LYS A 207 -5.85 -3.42 -16.26
N MET A 208 -5.15 -3.05 -17.33
CA MET A 208 -4.05 -2.11 -17.28
C MET A 208 -4.27 -1.00 -18.32
N TYR A 209 -3.94 0.22 -17.94
CA TYR A 209 -3.94 1.40 -18.82
C TYR A 209 -2.59 2.07 -18.68
N ILE A 210 -1.87 2.30 -19.79
CA ILE A 210 -0.49 2.81 -19.76
C ILE A 210 -0.13 3.62 -21.01
N ASP A 211 0.78 4.58 -20.86
CA ASP A 211 1.39 5.31 -21.99
C ASP A 211 2.81 4.81 -22.21
N VAL A 212 3.11 4.30 -23.45
CA VAL A 212 4.34 3.57 -23.76
C VAL A 212 5.07 4.17 -24.95
N ILE A 213 6.38 4.40 -24.78
CA ILE A 213 7.22 5.03 -25.81
C ILE A 213 7.90 3.98 -26.71
N ASN A 214 8.55 2.95 -26.13
CA ASN A 214 9.51 2.12 -26.84
C ASN A 214 9.04 0.67 -27.07
N SER A 215 8.69 -0.07 -26.00
CA SER A 215 8.34 -1.48 -26.16
C SER A 215 7.24 -1.97 -25.21
N ILE A 216 6.46 -2.92 -25.73
CA ILE A 216 5.45 -3.67 -24.97
C ILE A 216 5.72 -5.16 -25.15
N ILE A 217 5.82 -5.89 -24.04
CA ILE A 217 5.71 -7.34 -23.97
C ILE A 217 4.46 -7.63 -23.15
N TYR A 218 3.48 -8.30 -23.74
CA TYR A 218 2.21 -8.61 -23.10
C TYR A 218 1.88 -10.08 -23.19
N ASP A 219 1.81 -10.75 -22.03
CA ASP A 219 1.28 -12.11 -21.89
C ASP A 219 -0.06 -12.06 -21.15
N GLY A 220 -1.14 -12.30 -21.90
CA GLY A 220 -2.51 -12.15 -21.41
C GLY A 220 -3.31 -13.45 -21.46
N SER A 221 -4.03 -13.75 -20.37
CA SER A 221 -4.95 -14.88 -20.31
C SER A 221 -6.26 -14.56 -19.61
N GLY A 222 -7.26 -15.42 -19.77
CA GLY A 222 -8.58 -15.23 -19.19
C GLY A 222 -9.38 -14.16 -19.94
N GLY A 223 -9.68 -13.04 -19.33
CA GLY A 223 -10.35 -11.89 -19.93
C GLY A 223 -9.60 -10.59 -19.63
N SER A 224 -8.27 -10.68 -19.48
CA SER A 224 -7.45 -9.52 -19.16
C SER A 224 -7.35 -8.56 -20.34
N GLN A 225 -7.22 -7.27 -20.05
CA GLN A 225 -7.18 -6.23 -21.07
C GLN A 225 -6.07 -5.22 -20.76
N LEU A 226 -5.12 -5.06 -21.68
CA LEU A 226 -4.13 -4.01 -21.65
C LEU A 226 -4.47 -2.94 -22.67
N TYR A 227 -4.76 -1.73 -22.18
CA TYR A 227 -4.99 -0.53 -23.00
C TYR A 227 -3.73 0.32 -23.00
N TYR A 228 -3.23 0.68 -24.16
CA TYR A 228 -2.06 1.52 -24.26
C TYR A 228 -2.25 2.71 -25.19
N THR A 229 -1.53 3.79 -24.88
CA THR A 229 -1.30 4.94 -25.76
C THR A 229 0.18 5.03 -26.13
N GLY A 230 0.52 5.94 -27.03
CA GLY A 230 1.88 6.06 -27.56
C GLY A 230 2.11 5.27 -28.84
N GLU A 231 3.36 5.26 -29.30
CA GLU A 231 3.78 4.61 -30.55
C GLU A 231 5.02 3.72 -30.31
N PRO A 232 4.88 2.63 -29.53
CA PRO A 232 5.99 1.75 -29.24
C PRO A 232 6.55 1.12 -30.51
N ALA A 233 7.88 1.13 -30.63
CA ALA A 233 8.57 0.58 -31.79
C ALA A 233 8.54 -0.96 -31.84
N LYS A 234 8.34 -1.60 -30.68
CA LYS A 234 8.30 -3.06 -30.55
C LYS A 234 7.08 -3.48 -29.73
N VAL A 235 6.26 -4.36 -30.30
CA VAL A 235 5.10 -4.94 -29.60
C VAL A 235 5.14 -6.45 -29.78
N HIS A 236 5.28 -7.16 -28.67
CA HIS A 236 5.20 -8.62 -28.59
C HIS A 236 4.00 -9.01 -27.75
N VAL A 237 3.12 -9.84 -28.30
CA VAL A 237 1.85 -10.20 -27.68
C VAL A 237 1.63 -11.69 -27.71
N GLN A 238 1.33 -12.28 -26.55
CA GLN A 238 0.83 -13.62 -26.41
C GLN A 238 -0.50 -13.55 -25.65
N THR A 239 -1.59 -13.95 -26.30
CA THR A 239 -2.92 -13.88 -25.68
C THR A 239 -3.69 -15.18 -25.80
N SER A 240 -4.49 -15.49 -24.77
CA SER A 240 -5.38 -16.63 -24.72
C SER A 240 -6.66 -16.32 -23.96
N GLY A 241 -7.71 -17.11 -24.14
CA GLY A 241 -8.91 -17.03 -23.31
C GLY A 241 -9.70 -15.72 -23.37
N GLY A 242 -9.60 -14.94 -24.45
CA GLY A 242 -10.31 -13.67 -24.62
C GLY A 242 -9.60 -12.46 -24.06
N SER A 243 -8.31 -12.58 -23.78
CA SER A 243 -7.47 -11.42 -23.42
C SER A 243 -7.13 -10.59 -24.67
N GLU A 244 -6.95 -9.29 -24.46
CA GLU A 244 -6.79 -8.32 -25.54
C GLU A 244 -5.72 -7.29 -25.22
N LEU A 245 -4.92 -6.93 -26.26
CA LEU A 245 -4.12 -5.69 -26.29
C LEU A 245 -4.86 -4.66 -27.14
N ILE A 246 -5.15 -3.50 -26.56
CA ILE A 246 -6.00 -2.48 -27.18
C ILE A 246 -5.23 -1.16 -27.28
N LYS A 247 -5.06 -0.63 -28.48
CA LYS A 247 -4.49 0.70 -28.70
C LYS A 247 -5.59 1.76 -28.56
N GLY A 248 -5.34 2.79 -27.73
CA GLY A 248 -6.21 3.93 -27.49
C GLY A 248 -6.01 5.06 -28.49
#